data_5f102a282393fc8226fa221506e8bb60
#
_entry.id   5f102a282393fc8226fa221506e8bb60
#
_cell.length_a   1.000
_cell.length_b   1.000
_cell.length_c   1.000
_cell.angle_alpha   90.00
_cell.angle_beta   90.00
_cell.angle_gamma   90.00
#
_symmetry.space_group_name_H-M   'P 1'
#
loop_
_entity.id
_entity.type
_entity.pdbx_description
1 polymer ?
#
loop_
_entity_poly.entity_id
_entity_poly.type
_entity_poly.pdbx_seq_one_letter_code
_entity_poly.pdbx_strand_id
1 'polypeptide(L)'
;MSRTATEKKSAQQTERKCIATGEVQPKHGLIRFVVGPDQSVVPDVIEKLPGRGIWVAADRHALEKACKKGLFSHSAKTAVKPSEHLLGDLERQLARRVVDLISLARKSGRAVAGYEKVKDWLTKDQAEVLLQSSDGSERGKSKLSTPYGGSFIGWLTSDELGAAFGRQTVIHCALTSGGITQRVVDEAQRLKGLRGIDGGSAPSKRKRQLDER
;
A
#
# COMPACT_ATOMS: atom_id res chain seq x y z
N MET A 1 -12.16 27.69 36.39
CA MET A 1 -12.85 27.86 35.08
C MET A 1 -12.16 27.00 34.06
N SER A 2 -12.86 25.96 33.67
CA SER A 2 -12.41 24.89 32.78
C SER A 2 -12.10 25.38 31.38
N ARG A 3 -11.00 24.96 30.80
CA ARG A 3 -10.76 25.01 29.35
C ARG A 3 -10.71 23.58 28.81
N THR A 4 -11.80 23.27 28.18
CA THR A 4 -12.09 22.09 27.39
C THR A 4 -10.99 21.76 26.41
N ALA A 5 -10.48 20.53 26.51
CA ALA A 5 -9.62 19.91 25.52
C ALA A 5 -10.35 19.89 24.18
N THR A 6 -9.76 20.49 23.16
CA THR A 6 -10.20 20.42 21.77
C THR A 6 -10.00 19.01 21.27
N GLU A 7 -11.06 18.21 21.26
CA GLU A 7 -11.10 16.93 20.58
C GLU A 7 -10.69 17.15 19.11
N LYS A 8 -9.54 16.60 18.73
CA LYS A 8 -9.15 16.47 17.33
C LYS A 8 -10.24 15.64 16.64
N LYS A 9 -11.08 16.30 15.85
CA LYS A 9 -12.02 15.68 14.93
C LYS A 9 -11.20 14.71 14.05
N SER A 10 -11.24 13.42 14.35
CA SER A 10 -10.76 12.36 13.47
C SER A 10 -11.52 12.54 12.15
N ALA A 11 -10.81 12.77 11.06
CA ALA A 11 -11.40 12.82 9.73
C ALA A 11 -12.20 11.52 9.54
N GLN A 12 -13.52 11.63 9.46
CA GLN A 12 -14.45 10.52 9.36
C GLN A 12 -14.10 9.78 8.06
N GLN A 13 -13.40 8.66 8.19
CA GLN A 13 -12.95 7.87 7.04
C GLN A 13 -14.20 7.38 6.32
N THR A 14 -14.33 7.76 5.05
CA THR A 14 -15.49 7.36 4.23
C THR A 14 -15.47 5.85 4.04
N GLU A 15 -16.49 5.16 4.54
CA GLU A 15 -16.64 3.72 4.42
C GLU A 15 -17.39 3.32 3.16
N ARG A 16 -17.13 2.12 2.67
CA ARG A 16 -17.84 1.50 1.52
C ARG A 16 -18.03 0.02 1.78
N LYS A 17 -19.08 -0.52 1.16
CA LYS A 17 -19.38 -1.95 1.23
C LYS A 17 -18.66 -2.69 0.12
N CYS A 18 -17.92 -3.73 0.46
CA CYS A 18 -17.31 -4.67 -0.48
C CYS A 18 -18.38 -5.57 -1.10
N ILE A 19 -18.46 -5.65 -2.44
CA ILE A 19 -19.44 -6.51 -3.13
C ILE A 19 -19.13 -8.01 -2.99
N ALA A 20 -17.88 -8.38 -2.69
CA ALA A 20 -17.45 -9.76 -2.60
C ALA A 20 -17.61 -10.35 -1.20
N THR A 21 -17.31 -9.57 -0.14
CA THR A 21 -17.39 -10.01 1.26
C THR A 21 -18.70 -9.56 1.93
N GLY A 22 -19.31 -8.49 1.45
CA GLY A 22 -20.47 -7.86 2.10
C GLY A 22 -20.11 -6.93 3.26
N GLU A 23 -18.86 -6.86 3.66
CA GLU A 23 -18.36 -6.04 4.75
C GLU A 23 -18.29 -4.56 4.40
N VAL A 24 -18.57 -3.72 5.41
CA VAL A 24 -18.37 -2.27 5.33
C VAL A 24 -17.03 -1.95 5.97
N GLN A 25 -16.19 -1.25 5.25
CA GLN A 25 -14.83 -0.92 5.71
C GLN A 25 -14.35 0.41 5.11
N PRO A 26 -13.29 1.01 5.68
CA PRO A 26 -12.69 2.23 5.16
C PRO A 26 -12.19 2.07 3.73
N LYS A 27 -12.31 3.12 2.92
CA LYS A 27 -11.94 3.12 1.50
C LYS A 27 -10.50 2.69 1.21
N HIS A 28 -9.57 2.97 2.11
CA HIS A 28 -8.15 2.63 1.90
C HIS A 28 -7.90 1.11 1.85
N GLY A 29 -8.80 0.28 2.40
CA GLY A 29 -8.76 -1.18 2.28
C GLY A 29 -9.49 -1.73 1.05
N LEU A 30 -10.08 -0.85 0.22
CA LEU A 30 -10.90 -1.21 -0.94
C LEU A 30 -10.29 -0.68 -2.24
N ILE A 31 -10.67 -1.31 -3.35
CA ILE A 31 -10.40 -0.84 -4.70
C ILE A 31 -11.72 -0.45 -5.33
N ARG A 32 -11.74 0.75 -5.92
CA ARG A 32 -12.87 1.25 -6.69
C ARG A 32 -12.82 0.73 -8.12
N PHE A 33 -13.97 0.39 -8.65
CA PHE A 33 -14.20 0.07 -10.06
C PHE A 33 -15.34 0.91 -10.58
N VAL A 34 -15.35 1.17 -11.87
CA VAL A 34 -16.46 1.81 -12.58
C VAL A 34 -16.80 0.99 -13.83
N VAL A 35 -17.99 1.21 -14.36
CA VAL A 35 -18.41 0.62 -15.64
C VAL A 35 -18.01 1.57 -16.76
N GLY A 36 -17.21 1.09 -17.70
CA GLY A 36 -16.83 1.80 -18.90
C GLY A 36 -17.99 1.89 -19.92
N PRO A 37 -17.85 2.75 -20.95
CA PRO A 37 -18.88 2.93 -21.97
C PRO A 37 -19.15 1.66 -22.80
N ASP A 38 -18.17 0.77 -22.89
CA ASP A 38 -18.22 -0.55 -23.55
C ASP A 38 -18.68 -1.68 -22.61
N GLN A 39 -19.26 -1.34 -21.46
CA GLN A 39 -19.66 -2.27 -20.40
C GLN A 39 -18.49 -3.06 -19.79
N SER A 40 -17.26 -2.63 -19.98
CA SER A 40 -16.11 -3.18 -19.28
C SER A 40 -16.05 -2.77 -17.80
N VAL A 41 -15.42 -3.60 -16.98
CA VAL A 41 -15.09 -3.26 -15.58
C VAL A 41 -13.72 -2.60 -15.56
N VAL A 42 -13.67 -1.32 -15.20
CA VAL A 42 -12.45 -0.49 -15.21
C VAL A 42 -11.99 -0.24 -13.78
N PRO A 43 -10.76 -0.61 -13.41
CA PRO A 43 -10.17 -0.23 -12.13
C PRO A 43 -9.95 1.29 -12.02
N ASP A 44 -10.33 1.87 -10.90
CA ASP A 44 -10.13 3.28 -10.60
C ASP A 44 -9.32 3.44 -9.31
N VAL A 45 -8.05 3.09 -9.36
CA VAL A 45 -7.15 3.08 -8.20
C VAL A 45 -6.94 4.45 -7.56
N ILE A 46 -7.16 5.53 -8.32
CA ILE A 46 -7.02 6.92 -7.84
C ILE A 46 -8.35 7.60 -7.55
N GLU A 47 -9.46 6.90 -7.71
CA GLU A 47 -10.84 7.35 -7.42
C GLU A 47 -11.25 8.63 -8.16
N LYS A 48 -10.85 8.77 -9.42
CA LYS A 48 -11.13 9.97 -10.26
C LYS A 48 -12.04 9.74 -11.43
N LEU A 49 -12.29 8.50 -11.82
CA LEU A 49 -13.15 8.22 -12.96
C LEU A 49 -14.62 8.57 -12.66
N PRO A 50 -15.37 9.09 -13.63
CA PRO A 50 -16.78 9.37 -13.47
C PRO A 50 -17.59 8.08 -13.29
N GLY A 51 -18.81 8.18 -12.80
CA GLY A 51 -19.73 7.07 -12.64
C GLY A 51 -19.85 6.53 -11.22
N ARG A 52 -20.80 5.62 -11.05
CA ARG A 52 -21.03 4.94 -9.77
C ARG A 52 -19.88 4.00 -9.44
N GLY A 53 -19.22 4.20 -8.30
CA GLY A 53 -18.18 3.32 -7.82
C GLY A 53 -18.73 1.97 -7.32
N ILE A 54 -18.09 0.89 -7.75
CA ILE A 54 -18.25 -0.47 -7.26
C ILE A 54 -16.97 -0.78 -6.46
N TRP A 55 -17.11 -1.31 -5.24
CA TRP A 55 -15.99 -1.46 -4.32
C TRP A 55 -15.73 -2.92 -3.99
N VAL A 56 -14.48 -3.36 -4.07
CA VAL A 56 -14.02 -4.70 -3.72
C VAL A 56 -12.85 -4.58 -2.77
N ALA A 57 -12.78 -5.43 -1.76
CA ALA A 57 -11.62 -5.50 -0.88
C ALA A 57 -10.32 -5.68 -1.68
N ALA A 58 -9.26 -5.00 -1.26
CA ALA A 58 -7.92 -5.11 -1.87
C ALA A 58 -7.30 -6.47 -1.49
N ASP A 59 -7.94 -7.52 -1.93
CA ASP A 59 -7.61 -8.92 -1.63
C ASP A 59 -7.84 -9.77 -2.89
N ARG A 60 -6.87 -10.63 -3.23
CA ARG A 60 -6.90 -11.46 -4.44
C ARG A 60 -8.14 -12.35 -4.49
N HIS A 61 -8.48 -13.02 -3.38
CA HIS A 61 -9.62 -13.94 -3.33
C HIS A 61 -10.96 -13.21 -3.47
N ALA A 62 -11.09 -12.03 -2.85
CA ALA A 62 -12.28 -11.20 -2.99
C ALA A 62 -12.49 -10.75 -4.46
N LEU A 63 -11.41 -10.35 -5.14
CA LEU A 63 -11.44 -9.96 -6.55
C LEU A 63 -11.78 -11.13 -7.46
N GLU A 64 -11.13 -12.28 -7.27
CA GLU A 64 -11.44 -13.50 -8.04
C GLU A 64 -12.90 -13.92 -7.83
N LYS A 65 -13.39 -13.89 -6.59
CA LYS A 65 -14.80 -14.16 -6.27
C LYS A 65 -15.74 -13.19 -7.00
N ALA A 66 -15.41 -11.90 -7.00
CA ALA A 66 -16.21 -10.88 -7.68
C ALA A 66 -16.30 -11.14 -9.19
N CYS A 67 -15.18 -11.52 -9.83
CA CYS A 67 -15.14 -11.88 -11.25
C CYS A 67 -15.92 -13.19 -11.52
N LYS A 68 -15.58 -14.28 -10.82
CA LYS A 68 -16.15 -15.62 -11.07
C LYS A 68 -17.67 -15.69 -10.82
N LYS A 69 -18.18 -14.94 -9.81
CA LYS A 69 -19.61 -14.96 -9.45
C LYS A 69 -20.43 -13.84 -10.09
N GLY A 70 -19.90 -13.10 -11.07
CA GLY A 70 -20.62 -12.02 -11.76
C GLY A 70 -21.08 -10.88 -10.84
N LEU A 71 -20.41 -10.65 -9.70
CA LEU A 71 -20.85 -9.69 -8.70
C LEU A 71 -20.76 -8.25 -9.21
N PHE A 72 -19.91 -7.97 -10.19
CA PHE A 72 -19.86 -6.68 -10.87
C PHE A 72 -21.16 -6.39 -11.61
N SER A 73 -21.69 -7.35 -12.41
CA SER A 73 -22.95 -7.21 -13.11
C SER A 73 -24.12 -7.01 -12.14
N HIS A 74 -24.14 -7.76 -11.05
CA HIS A 74 -25.17 -7.62 -10.01
C HIS A 74 -25.12 -6.21 -9.37
N SER A 75 -23.93 -5.71 -9.04
CA SER A 75 -23.78 -4.38 -8.45
C SER A 75 -24.06 -3.25 -9.45
N ALA A 76 -23.67 -3.41 -10.71
CA ALA A 76 -23.91 -2.46 -11.77
C ALA A 76 -25.40 -2.41 -12.23
N LYS A 77 -26.17 -3.46 -11.91
CA LYS A 77 -27.54 -3.69 -12.42
C LYS A 77 -27.62 -3.77 -13.95
N THR A 78 -26.54 -4.17 -14.59
CA THR A 78 -26.41 -4.38 -16.03
C THR A 78 -25.34 -5.43 -16.29
N ALA A 79 -25.39 -6.08 -17.45
CA ALA A 79 -24.35 -7.03 -17.84
C ALA A 79 -23.03 -6.27 -18.06
N VAL A 80 -21.99 -6.64 -17.32
CA VAL A 80 -20.63 -6.11 -17.49
C VAL A 80 -19.62 -7.25 -17.54
N LYS A 81 -18.54 -7.06 -18.29
CA LYS A 81 -17.50 -8.07 -18.46
C LYS A 81 -16.17 -7.57 -17.83
N PRO A 82 -15.72 -8.18 -16.72
CA PRO A 82 -14.33 -8.04 -16.29
C PRO A 82 -13.38 -8.61 -17.35
N SER A 83 -12.28 -7.91 -17.64
CA SER A 83 -11.22 -8.46 -18.49
C SER A 83 -10.60 -9.72 -17.84
N GLU A 84 -10.19 -10.69 -18.63
CA GLU A 84 -9.43 -11.87 -18.15
C GLU A 84 -8.10 -11.46 -17.49
N HIS A 85 -7.56 -10.31 -17.90
CA HIS A 85 -6.32 -9.74 -17.35
C HIS A 85 -6.54 -8.75 -16.19
N LEU A 86 -7.80 -8.57 -15.72
CA LEU A 86 -8.17 -7.54 -14.75
C LEU A 86 -7.26 -7.54 -13.49
N LEU A 87 -6.98 -8.71 -12.92
CA LEU A 87 -6.16 -8.82 -11.70
C LEU A 87 -4.70 -8.42 -11.98
N GLY A 88 -4.13 -8.90 -13.08
CA GLY A 88 -2.76 -8.55 -13.47
C GLY A 88 -2.59 -7.08 -13.82
N ASP A 89 -3.56 -6.49 -14.51
CA ASP A 89 -3.57 -5.06 -14.83
C ASP A 89 -3.69 -4.21 -13.57
N LEU A 90 -4.56 -4.60 -12.66
CA LEU A 90 -4.76 -3.93 -11.39
C LEU A 90 -3.50 -3.99 -10.52
N GLU A 91 -2.83 -5.15 -10.44
CA GLU A 91 -1.58 -5.31 -9.71
C GLU A 91 -0.49 -4.38 -10.28
N ARG A 92 -0.34 -4.31 -11.61
CA ARG A 92 0.60 -3.39 -12.26
C ARG A 92 0.27 -1.93 -11.99
N GLN A 93 -1.01 -1.55 -12.03
CA GLN A 93 -1.44 -0.18 -11.73
C GLN A 93 -1.13 0.21 -10.28
N LEU A 94 -1.38 -0.67 -9.30
CA LEU A 94 -1.06 -0.43 -7.89
C LEU A 94 0.45 -0.37 -7.66
N ALA A 95 1.23 -1.30 -8.23
CA ALA A 95 2.69 -1.26 -8.14
C ALA A 95 3.25 0.05 -8.70
N ARG A 96 2.79 0.46 -9.89
CA ARG A 96 3.16 1.74 -10.48
C ARG A 96 2.81 2.91 -9.58
N ARG A 97 1.61 2.88 -8.98
CA ARG A 97 1.16 3.93 -8.06
C ARG A 97 2.06 4.06 -6.83
N VAL A 98 2.46 2.93 -6.22
CA VAL A 98 3.39 2.92 -5.08
C VAL A 98 4.76 3.49 -5.51
N VAL A 99 5.29 3.06 -6.64
CA VAL A 99 6.56 3.55 -7.21
C VAL A 99 6.51 5.07 -7.43
N ASP A 100 5.45 5.59 -8.02
CA ASP A 100 5.26 7.02 -8.27
C ASP A 100 5.22 7.83 -6.95
N LEU A 101 4.57 7.31 -5.92
CA LEU A 101 4.51 7.95 -4.60
C LEU A 101 5.88 7.94 -3.90
N ILE A 102 6.64 6.84 -3.97
CA ILE A 102 8.01 6.78 -3.44
C ILE A 102 8.92 7.76 -4.20
N SER A 103 8.77 7.86 -5.53
CA SER A 103 9.51 8.83 -6.35
C SER A 103 9.21 10.27 -5.93
N LEU A 104 7.94 10.57 -5.62
CA LEU A 104 7.54 11.88 -5.11
C LEU A 104 8.11 12.14 -3.71
N ALA A 105 8.11 11.15 -2.82
CA ALA A 105 8.74 11.22 -1.51
C ALA A 105 10.25 11.49 -1.64
N ARG A 106 10.93 10.83 -2.58
CA ARG A 106 12.34 11.09 -2.88
C ARG A 106 12.58 12.53 -3.33
N LYS A 107 11.79 13.03 -4.29
CA LYS A 107 11.92 14.41 -4.80
C LYS A 107 11.73 15.46 -3.71
N SER A 108 10.94 15.16 -2.69
CA SER A 108 10.70 16.03 -1.54
C SER A 108 11.68 15.80 -0.38
N GLY A 109 12.76 15.02 -0.58
CA GLY A 109 13.76 14.73 0.46
C GLY A 109 13.27 13.79 1.57
N ARG A 110 12.13 13.12 1.38
CA ARG A 110 11.49 12.24 2.38
C ARG A 110 11.77 10.76 2.16
N ALA A 111 12.60 10.39 1.19
CA ALA A 111 13.00 9.01 0.93
C ALA A 111 14.48 8.91 0.60
N VAL A 112 15.12 7.89 1.14
CA VAL A 112 16.51 7.52 0.83
C VAL A 112 16.59 6.07 0.40
N ALA A 113 17.62 5.75 -0.42
CA ALA A 113 17.88 4.39 -0.86
C ALA A 113 19.36 4.02 -0.71
N GLY A 114 19.60 2.74 -0.46
CA GLY A 114 20.90 2.13 -0.25
C GLY A 114 21.20 1.90 1.23
N TYR A 115 21.95 0.82 1.49
CA TYR A 115 22.16 0.26 2.84
C TYR A 115 22.64 1.31 3.84
N GLU A 116 23.73 2.04 3.54
CA GLU A 116 24.34 2.97 4.51
C GLU A 116 23.41 4.15 4.85
N LYS A 117 22.71 4.73 3.86
CA LYS A 117 21.78 5.85 4.10
C LYS A 117 20.56 5.40 4.90
N VAL A 118 20.02 4.22 4.59
CA VAL A 118 18.89 3.65 5.32
C VAL A 118 19.28 3.33 6.75
N LYS A 119 20.46 2.73 6.96
CA LYS A 119 21.00 2.46 8.29
C LYS A 119 21.18 3.74 9.12
N ASP A 120 21.73 4.79 8.53
CA ASP A 120 21.90 6.08 9.18
C ASP A 120 20.55 6.68 9.62
N TRP A 121 19.55 6.68 8.74
CA TRP A 121 18.20 7.15 9.05
C TRP A 121 17.51 6.33 10.16
N LEU A 122 17.69 5.01 10.14
CA LEU A 122 17.17 4.13 11.19
C LEU A 122 17.86 4.37 12.54
N THR A 123 19.16 4.63 12.53
CA THR A 123 19.94 4.90 13.75
C THR A 123 19.59 6.26 14.37
N LYS A 124 19.25 7.24 13.52
CA LYS A 124 18.86 8.60 13.94
C LYS A 124 17.36 8.77 14.19
N ASP A 125 16.58 7.68 14.16
CA ASP A 125 15.12 7.67 14.31
C ASP A 125 14.39 8.61 13.31
N GLN A 126 14.97 8.82 12.13
CA GLN A 126 14.41 9.63 11.06
C GLN A 126 13.46 8.85 10.16
N ALA A 127 13.56 7.52 10.15
CA ALA A 127 12.74 6.65 9.33
C ALA A 127 11.47 6.23 10.08
N GLU A 128 10.33 6.34 9.39
CA GLU A 128 9.04 5.79 9.84
C GLU A 128 8.71 4.48 9.10
N VAL A 129 9.17 4.35 7.84
CA VAL A 129 8.92 3.16 7.03
C VAL A 129 10.24 2.61 6.52
N LEU A 130 10.44 1.30 6.71
CA LEU A 130 11.50 0.52 6.07
C LEU A 130 10.91 -0.25 4.90
N LEU A 131 11.50 -0.08 3.70
CA LEU A 131 11.19 -0.89 2.54
C LEU A 131 12.40 -1.77 2.19
N GLN A 132 12.11 -3.05 1.91
CA GLN A 132 13.12 -3.99 1.41
C GLN A 132 12.54 -4.74 0.23
N SER A 133 13.34 -4.95 -0.80
CA SER A 133 12.86 -5.68 -1.97
C SER A 133 12.54 -7.14 -1.64
N SER A 134 11.48 -7.68 -2.28
CA SER A 134 11.07 -9.08 -2.09
C SER A 134 12.11 -10.08 -2.57
N ASP A 135 12.84 -9.75 -3.62
CA ASP A 135 13.87 -10.54 -4.30
C ASP A 135 15.31 -10.27 -3.80
N GLY A 136 15.49 -9.41 -2.80
CA GLY A 136 16.78 -9.15 -2.18
C GLY A 136 17.24 -10.31 -1.27
N SER A 137 18.57 -10.46 -1.11
CA SER A 137 19.13 -11.53 -0.27
C SER A 137 18.76 -11.36 1.21
N GLU A 138 18.35 -12.45 1.87
CA GLU A 138 17.98 -12.45 3.28
C GLU A 138 19.13 -11.97 4.20
N ARG A 139 20.38 -12.31 3.87
CA ARG A 139 21.57 -11.87 4.61
C ARG A 139 21.72 -10.34 4.63
N GLY A 140 21.33 -9.67 3.55
CA GLY A 140 21.35 -8.20 3.49
C GLY A 140 20.19 -7.60 4.25
N LYS A 141 19.00 -8.19 4.10
CA LYS A 141 17.75 -7.70 4.71
C LYS A 141 17.75 -7.81 6.23
N SER A 142 18.25 -8.90 6.80
CA SER A 142 18.27 -9.15 8.24
C SER A 142 19.13 -8.19 9.07
N LYS A 143 20.02 -7.42 8.42
CA LYS A 143 20.87 -6.41 9.09
C LYS A 143 20.15 -5.11 9.46
N LEU A 144 18.97 -4.87 8.92
CA LEU A 144 18.16 -3.69 9.18
C LEU A 144 16.86 -4.12 9.87
N SER A 145 16.43 -3.36 10.85
CA SER A 145 15.19 -3.63 11.60
C SER A 145 14.16 -2.53 11.33
N THR A 146 12.89 -2.90 11.34
CA THR A 146 11.78 -1.95 11.24
C THR A 146 11.87 -0.89 12.33
N PRO A 147 11.63 0.40 12.05
CA PRO A 147 11.58 1.44 13.07
C PRO A 147 10.55 1.10 14.16
N TYR A 148 10.84 1.49 15.39
CA TYR A 148 9.88 1.30 16.48
C TYR A 148 8.60 2.11 16.22
N GLY A 149 7.44 1.45 16.27
CA GLY A 149 6.15 2.07 15.92
C GLY A 149 5.96 2.39 14.43
N GLY A 150 6.96 2.10 13.59
CA GLY A 150 6.91 2.32 12.15
C GLY A 150 6.36 1.12 11.36
N SER A 151 6.41 1.23 10.03
CA SER A 151 5.89 0.23 9.10
C SER A 151 7.00 -0.45 8.31
N PHE A 152 6.70 -1.68 7.86
CA PHE A 152 7.55 -2.47 6.95
C PHE A 152 6.82 -2.78 5.65
N ILE A 153 7.51 -2.61 4.52
CA ILE A 153 7.03 -2.97 3.19
C ILE A 153 8.08 -3.88 2.53
N GLY A 154 7.74 -5.14 2.28
CA GLY A 154 8.66 -6.16 1.77
C GLY A 154 8.18 -6.87 0.50
N TRP A 155 7.23 -6.30 -0.22
CA TRP A 155 6.57 -6.94 -1.36
C TRP A 155 6.70 -6.20 -2.70
N LEU A 156 7.60 -5.23 -2.79
CA LEU A 156 8.06 -4.63 -4.05
C LEU A 156 9.34 -5.32 -4.51
N THR A 157 9.53 -5.47 -5.81
CA THR A 157 10.78 -6.00 -6.36
C THR A 157 11.91 -4.97 -6.32
N SER A 158 13.15 -5.43 -6.48
CA SER A 158 14.31 -4.54 -6.56
C SER A 158 14.24 -3.58 -7.75
N ASP A 159 13.66 -4.01 -8.87
CA ASP A 159 13.44 -3.20 -10.06
C ASP A 159 12.37 -2.14 -9.83
N GLU A 160 11.26 -2.49 -9.17
CA GLU A 160 10.20 -1.54 -8.81
C GLU A 160 10.73 -0.45 -7.87
N LEU A 161 11.49 -0.82 -6.84
CA LEU A 161 12.16 0.15 -5.97
C LEU A 161 13.21 0.95 -6.75
N GLY A 162 13.96 0.30 -7.64
CA GLY A 162 14.93 0.94 -8.53
C GLY A 162 14.30 2.05 -9.36
N ALA A 163 13.16 1.77 -9.99
CA ALA A 163 12.41 2.73 -10.80
C ALA A 163 12.05 4.00 -10.00
N ALA A 164 11.67 3.87 -8.71
CA ALA A 164 11.36 5.01 -7.86
C ALA A 164 12.56 5.94 -7.62
N PHE A 165 13.79 5.40 -7.68
CA PHE A 165 15.01 6.13 -7.46
C PHE A 165 15.79 6.47 -8.74
N GLY A 166 15.27 6.09 -9.92
CA GLY A 166 15.97 6.27 -11.20
C GLY A 166 17.25 5.42 -11.29
N ARG A 167 17.20 4.22 -10.72
CA ARG A 167 18.27 3.20 -10.70
C ARG A 167 17.74 1.89 -11.26
N GLN A 168 18.63 1.03 -11.71
CA GLN A 168 18.26 -0.29 -12.17
C GLN A 168 17.63 -1.08 -11.02
N THR A 169 18.28 -1.19 -9.88
CA THR A 169 17.80 -1.93 -8.72
C THR A 169 18.03 -1.16 -7.42
N VAL A 170 17.14 -1.35 -6.45
CA VAL A 170 17.27 -0.88 -5.06
C VAL A 170 16.76 -1.96 -4.12
N ILE A 171 17.58 -2.34 -3.13
CA ILE A 171 17.22 -3.37 -2.15
C ILE A 171 16.64 -2.76 -0.87
N HIS A 172 17.18 -1.63 -0.44
CA HIS A 172 16.79 -0.97 0.80
C HIS A 172 16.40 0.47 0.55
N CYS A 173 15.28 0.87 1.11
CA CYS A 173 14.76 2.23 1.08
C CYS A 173 14.14 2.56 2.44
N ALA A 174 14.20 3.82 2.86
CA ALA A 174 13.48 4.32 4.04
C ALA A 174 12.74 5.61 3.70
N LEU A 175 11.61 5.80 4.39
CA LEU A 175 10.79 7.00 4.29
C LEU A 175 10.67 7.65 5.67
N THR A 176 10.74 8.99 5.72
CA THR A 176 10.40 9.74 6.94
C THR A 176 8.89 9.88 7.09
N SER A 177 8.43 10.39 8.24
CA SER A 177 7.02 10.68 8.50
C SER A 177 6.44 11.72 7.52
N GLY A 178 5.13 11.62 7.27
CA GLY A 178 4.39 12.62 6.52
C GLY A 178 3.27 12.08 5.65
N GLY A 179 2.45 12.96 5.10
CA GLY A 179 1.25 12.59 4.34
C GLY A 179 1.54 11.77 3.07
N ILE A 180 2.71 11.99 2.41
CA ILE A 180 3.12 11.17 1.27
C ILE A 180 3.46 9.75 1.75
N THR A 181 4.16 9.62 2.86
CA THR A 181 4.55 8.33 3.45
C THR A 181 3.32 7.51 3.82
N GLN A 182 2.31 8.14 4.45
CA GLN A 182 1.05 7.45 4.76
C GLN A 182 0.39 6.93 3.48
N ARG A 183 0.35 7.73 2.40
CA ARG A 183 -0.18 7.28 1.11
C ARG A 183 0.63 6.13 0.50
N VAL A 184 1.95 6.12 0.66
CA VAL A 184 2.78 4.97 0.24
C VAL A 184 2.37 3.72 1.01
N VAL A 185 2.19 3.81 2.33
CA VAL A 185 1.76 2.69 3.18
C VAL A 185 0.39 2.17 2.74
N ASP A 186 -0.59 3.06 2.57
CA ASP A 186 -1.96 2.69 2.18
C ASP A 186 -1.99 1.98 0.83
N GLU A 187 -1.32 2.52 -0.20
CA GLU A 187 -1.28 1.91 -1.53
C GLU A 187 -0.45 0.62 -1.55
N ALA A 188 0.63 0.56 -0.77
CA ALA A 188 1.41 -0.66 -0.62
C ALA A 188 0.61 -1.77 0.06
N GLN A 189 -0.27 -1.47 1.03
CA GLN A 189 -1.16 -2.46 1.64
C GLN A 189 -2.19 -3.01 0.64
N ARG A 190 -2.77 -2.16 -0.22
CA ARG A 190 -3.63 -2.62 -1.32
C ARG A 190 -2.88 -3.59 -2.24
N LEU A 191 -1.65 -3.24 -2.63
CA LEU A 191 -0.81 -4.09 -3.47
C LEU A 191 -0.50 -5.44 -2.79
N LYS A 192 -0.21 -5.43 -1.49
CA LYS A 192 0.05 -6.64 -0.70
C LYS A 192 -1.08 -7.65 -0.81
N GLY A 193 -2.33 -7.20 -0.62
CA GLY A 193 -3.49 -8.07 -0.72
C GLY A 193 -3.68 -8.71 -2.10
N LEU A 194 -3.27 -8.02 -3.18
CA LEU A 194 -3.31 -8.59 -4.53
C LEU A 194 -2.20 -9.60 -4.80
N ARG A 195 -1.02 -9.37 -4.25
CA ARG A 195 0.13 -10.27 -4.41
C ARG A 195 -0.02 -11.56 -3.61
N GLY A 196 -0.95 -11.61 -2.64
CA GLY A 196 -1.17 -12.77 -1.79
C GLY A 196 0.07 -13.14 -0.97
N ILE A 197 0.93 -12.17 -0.71
CA ILE A 197 2.12 -12.37 0.10
C ILE A 197 1.69 -12.26 1.56
N ASP A 198 1.55 -13.38 2.22
CA ASP A 198 1.52 -13.42 3.68
C ASP A 198 2.82 -12.78 4.17
N GLY A 199 2.67 -11.59 4.75
CA GLY A 199 3.80 -10.72 5.03
C GLY A 199 4.89 -11.44 5.80
N GLY A 200 6.05 -11.57 5.18
CA GLY A 200 7.26 -11.95 5.88
C GLY A 200 7.38 -11.08 7.12
N SER A 201 7.57 -11.71 8.28
CA SER A 201 7.65 -11.02 9.56
C SER A 201 8.70 -9.93 9.50
N ALA A 202 8.28 -8.69 9.72
CA ALA A 202 9.22 -7.58 9.86
C ALA A 202 10.26 -7.95 10.94
N PRO A 203 11.56 -7.79 10.67
CA PRO A 203 12.56 -7.95 11.71
C PRO A 203 12.29 -6.93 12.81
N SER A 204 11.78 -7.40 13.96
CA SER A 204 11.42 -6.57 15.11
C SER A 204 12.68 -6.30 15.97
N LYS A 205 12.91 -5.04 16.33
CA LYS A 205 13.84 -4.72 17.42
C LYS A 205 13.21 -5.19 18.73
N ARG A 206 13.88 -6.14 19.42
CA ARG A 206 13.60 -6.38 20.84
C ARG A 206 13.79 -5.07 21.61
N LYS A 207 12.84 -4.72 22.50
CA LYS A 207 13.02 -3.66 23.50
C LYS A 207 14.38 -3.84 24.16
N ARG A 208 15.26 -2.84 24.09
CA ARG A 208 16.34 -2.74 25.09
C ARG A 208 15.64 -2.52 26.42
N GLN A 209 15.71 -3.52 27.30
CA GLN A 209 15.46 -3.29 28.72
C GLN A 209 16.50 -2.24 29.16
N LEU A 210 16.00 -1.09 29.55
CA LEU A 210 16.75 -0.16 30.38
C LEU A 210 16.85 -0.86 31.74
N ASP A 211 17.99 -1.55 31.98
CA ASP A 211 18.40 -1.89 33.31
C ASP A 211 18.80 -0.58 34.01
N GLU A 212 17.92 -0.10 34.85
CA GLU A 212 18.23 0.87 35.89
C GLU A 212 19.18 0.20 36.88
N ARG A 213 20.36 0.76 37.02
CA ARG A 213 21.21 0.67 38.23
C ARG A 213 21.70 2.07 38.57
#